data_84ccd5d8e409c8495fcc99178d633b61
#
_entry.id   84ccd5d8e409c8495fcc99178d633b61
#
_cell.length_a   1.000
_cell.length_b   1.000
_cell.length_c   1.000
_cell.angle_alpha   90.00
_cell.angle_beta   90.00
_cell.angle_gamma   90.00
#
_symmetry.space_group_name_H-M   'P 1'
#
loop_
_entity.id
_entity.type
_entity.pdbx_description
1 polymer ?
#
loop_
_entity_poly.entity_id
_entity_poly.type
_entity_poly.pdbx_seq_one_letter_code
_entity_poly.pdbx_strand_id
1 'polypeptide(L)'
;MTAARRPFGWRDVARLGLAQIAIGAVAAVMTSTLNRVMIVELALPATVPSVLVALHFVIQMSRARFGFDSDRSGHRAPWILGGVATFAIGGFLAALGVATAATRTVPGLALAFAGYAFIGVGMSAAGTALLAHVAEEMPPQQLGGAAALLWIMMILGIAVTAGVSGQLLDPFSFRRLLTVIGGVCAIAVVLAAIAARGSWHIRRAPAGTGAAASSAGFGAVLRDALADRATRRFAGFVFAAMLAYSAQDLILEPFAGRVFGMTPGESTKLGGTQHGGVMLGMLGAALLSARFGSLRHWAVGGCLASAIMLVALAQSPALGGAAALSVIIFGLGVANGVFAVGAIGAMMAMTAADGTRGTGIRLGVYGAAQAIAYAAGSLGGGVASDLTIAGFGDAARGYTVVFAAEAVLFVVAAAMAMASTPSVRAGILRRAEAGDAILGAMR
;
A
#
# COMPACT_ATOMS: atom_id res chain seq x y z
N MET A 1 16.57 18.16 -37.52
CA MET A 1 15.21 17.59 -37.63
C MET A 1 14.87 16.88 -36.35
N THR A 2 14.14 17.53 -35.43
CA THR A 2 13.61 16.92 -34.18
C THR A 2 12.45 16.03 -34.61
N ALA A 3 12.65 14.71 -34.55
CA ALA A 3 11.56 13.75 -34.74
C ALA A 3 10.40 14.13 -33.88
N ALA A 4 9.20 14.30 -34.43
CA ALA A 4 7.98 14.64 -33.74
C ALA A 4 7.75 13.57 -32.64
N ARG A 5 7.79 13.98 -31.38
CA ARG A 5 7.58 13.09 -30.25
C ARG A 5 6.17 12.54 -30.30
N ARG A 6 6.07 11.22 -30.28
CA ARG A 6 4.79 10.54 -30.04
C ARG A 6 4.19 11.03 -28.71
N PRO A 7 2.90 11.43 -28.68
CA PRO A 7 2.26 11.83 -27.42
C PRO A 7 2.31 10.67 -26.40
N PHE A 8 2.52 11.02 -25.12
CA PHE A 8 2.48 10.09 -24.01
C PHE A 8 1.08 9.50 -23.89
N GLY A 9 0.96 8.20 -23.72
CA GLY A 9 -0.32 7.53 -23.73
C GLY A 9 -0.35 6.26 -22.87
N TRP A 10 -1.45 5.52 -22.94
CA TRP A 10 -1.71 4.32 -22.14
C TRP A 10 -0.62 3.24 -22.24
N ARG A 11 0.02 3.11 -23.42
CA ARG A 11 1.16 2.18 -23.59
C ARG A 11 2.37 2.59 -22.75
N ASP A 12 2.58 3.88 -22.58
CA ASP A 12 3.68 4.40 -21.76
C ASP A 12 3.37 4.23 -20.28
N VAL A 13 2.10 4.44 -19.86
CA VAL A 13 1.64 4.14 -18.50
C VAL A 13 1.80 2.65 -18.19
N ALA A 14 1.37 1.76 -19.09
CA ALA A 14 1.52 0.31 -18.91
C ALA A 14 3.01 -0.11 -18.84
N ARG A 15 3.89 0.50 -19.66
CA ARG A 15 5.34 0.27 -19.57
C ARG A 15 5.90 0.74 -18.22
N LEU A 16 5.54 1.93 -17.76
CA LEU A 16 5.93 2.43 -16.44
C LEU A 16 5.33 1.57 -15.31
N GLY A 17 4.17 0.97 -15.53
CA GLY A 17 3.55 0.00 -14.63
C GLY A 17 4.42 -1.25 -14.38
N LEU A 18 5.36 -1.59 -15.25
CA LEU A 18 6.35 -2.64 -14.98
C LEU A 18 7.22 -2.31 -13.76
N ALA A 19 7.51 -1.04 -13.51
CA ALA A 19 8.19 -0.63 -12.28
C ALA A 19 7.27 -0.81 -11.04
N GLN A 20 5.95 -0.65 -11.19
CA GLN A 20 5.02 -0.95 -10.10
C GLN A 20 4.91 -2.46 -9.83
N ILE A 21 4.93 -3.31 -10.88
CA ILE A 21 5.04 -4.76 -10.73
C ILE A 21 6.33 -5.10 -9.97
N ALA A 22 7.47 -4.49 -10.33
CA ALA A 22 8.74 -4.70 -9.66
C ALA A 22 8.69 -4.30 -8.16
N ILE A 23 8.09 -3.16 -7.86
CA ILE A 23 7.88 -2.70 -6.47
C ILE A 23 6.99 -3.70 -5.72
N GLY A 24 5.86 -4.09 -6.30
CA GLY A 24 4.95 -5.08 -5.71
C GLY A 24 5.63 -6.43 -5.46
N ALA A 25 6.43 -6.90 -6.40
CA ALA A 25 7.15 -8.17 -6.31
C ALA A 25 8.11 -8.21 -5.11
N VAL A 26 8.95 -7.18 -4.94
CA VAL A 26 9.88 -7.11 -3.81
C VAL A 26 9.14 -6.86 -2.50
N ALA A 27 8.08 -6.03 -2.51
CA ALA A 27 7.25 -5.80 -1.33
C ALA A 27 6.62 -7.10 -0.81
N ALA A 28 6.11 -7.97 -1.69
CA ALA A 28 5.49 -9.23 -1.30
C ALA A 28 6.43 -10.11 -0.46
N VAL A 29 7.65 -10.35 -0.93
CA VAL A 29 8.60 -11.21 -0.20
C VAL A 29 9.09 -10.56 1.09
N MET A 30 9.13 -9.23 1.15
CA MET A 30 9.58 -8.48 2.31
C MET A 30 8.54 -8.47 3.44
N THR A 31 7.29 -8.12 3.14
CA THR A 31 6.25 -7.96 4.16
C THR A 31 5.63 -9.28 4.60
N SER A 32 5.69 -10.29 3.77
CA SER A 32 5.02 -11.56 3.93
C SER A 32 6.05 -12.66 4.28
N THR A 33 6.84 -13.10 3.31
CA THR A 33 7.76 -14.24 3.47
C THR A 33 8.81 -14.01 4.56
N LEU A 34 9.50 -12.86 4.57
CA LEU A 34 10.54 -12.61 5.56
C LEU A 34 9.98 -12.48 6.98
N ASN A 35 8.81 -11.86 7.14
CA ASN A 35 8.14 -11.76 8.44
C ASN A 35 7.81 -13.15 8.99
N ARG A 36 7.22 -14.00 8.15
CA ARG A 36 6.88 -15.36 8.54
C ARG A 36 8.14 -16.15 8.93
N VAL A 37 9.22 -16.07 8.14
CA VAL A 37 10.47 -16.77 8.42
C VAL A 37 11.08 -16.31 9.76
N MET A 38 11.08 -15.01 10.04
CA MET A 38 11.58 -14.49 11.32
C MET A 38 10.74 -14.99 12.51
N ILE A 39 9.42 -15.03 12.39
CA ILE A 39 8.53 -15.38 13.50
C ILE A 39 8.45 -16.91 13.71
N VAL A 40 8.40 -17.68 12.64
CA VAL A 40 8.14 -19.13 12.72
C VAL A 40 9.42 -19.94 12.66
N GLU A 41 10.30 -19.69 11.68
CA GLU A 41 11.52 -20.48 11.50
C GLU A 41 12.64 -20.07 12.48
N LEU A 42 12.76 -18.77 12.78
CA LEU A 42 13.74 -18.26 13.74
C LEU A 42 13.17 -18.09 15.14
N ALA A 43 11.87 -18.37 15.36
CA ALA A 43 11.17 -18.23 16.63
C ALA A 43 11.35 -16.84 17.28
N LEU A 44 11.54 -15.79 16.47
CA LEU A 44 11.65 -14.43 16.98
C LEU A 44 10.27 -13.89 17.36
N PRO A 45 10.20 -12.97 18.36
CA PRO A 45 8.98 -12.25 18.65
C PRO A 45 8.47 -11.49 17.41
N ALA A 46 7.16 -11.43 17.21
CA ALA A 46 6.56 -10.71 16.08
C ALA A 46 6.87 -9.20 16.09
N THR A 47 7.18 -8.65 17.27
CA THR A 47 7.67 -7.28 17.42
C THR A 47 8.93 -7.01 16.58
N VAL A 48 9.82 -7.98 16.40
CA VAL A 48 11.08 -7.79 15.63
C VAL A 48 10.80 -7.45 14.18
N PRO A 49 10.13 -8.29 13.36
CA PRO A 49 9.79 -7.92 12.00
C PRO A 49 8.88 -6.70 11.93
N SER A 50 8.00 -6.48 12.92
CA SER A 50 7.14 -5.31 12.98
C SER A 50 7.91 -3.99 13.05
N VAL A 51 8.99 -3.95 13.85
CA VAL A 51 9.88 -2.79 13.92
C VAL A 51 10.58 -2.55 12.58
N LEU A 52 11.03 -3.61 11.90
CA LEU A 52 11.68 -3.51 10.59
C LEU A 52 10.70 -2.97 9.52
N VAL A 53 9.47 -3.48 9.52
CA VAL A 53 8.41 -3.00 8.61
C VAL A 53 8.01 -1.56 8.96
N ALA A 54 7.86 -1.22 10.23
CA ALA A 54 7.57 0.16 10.64
C ALA A 54 8.68 1.13 10.22
N LEU A 55 9.95 0.73 10.34
CA LEU A 55 11.11 1.53 9.92
C LEU A 55 11.00 1.95 8.45
N HIS A 56 10.70 1.00 7.54
CA HIS A 56 10.63 1.35 6.13
C HIS A 56 9.48 2.32 5.83
N PHE A 57 8.34 2.24 6.55
CA PHE A 57 7.25 3.21 6.41
C PHE A 57 7.61 4.59 6.97
N VAL A 58 8.33 4.64 8.10
CA VAL A 58 8.85 5.91 8.65
C VAL A 58 9.79 6.57 7.64
N ILE A 59 10.69 5.81 7.03
CA ILE A 59 11.59 6.35 5.98
C ILE A 59 10.79 6.84 4.77
N GLN A 60 9.67 6.20 4.44
CA GLN A 60 8.78 6.64 3.35
C GLN A 60 8.14 8.02 3.60
N MET A 61 8.13 8.54 4.82
CA MET A 61 7.73 9.94 5.06
C MET A 61 8.67 10.95 4.37
N SER A 62 9.89 10.52 4.00
CA SER A 62 10.84 11.32 3.21
C SER A 62 10.47 11.50 1.73
N ARG A 63 9.36 10.91 1.25
CA ARG A 63 8.91 10.99 -0.15
C ARG A 63 8.85 12.41 -0.73
N ALA A 64 8.45 13.39 0.11
CA ALA A 64 8.40 14.79 -0.31
C ALA A 64 9.78 15.32 -0.73
N ARG A 65 10.85 14.92 -0.04
CA ARG A 65 12.23 15.27 -0.37
C ARG A 65 12.69 14.63 -1.68
N PHE A 66 12.43 13.33 -1.85
CA PHE A 66 12.75 12.63 -3.11
C PHE A 66 11.97 13.20 -4.30
N GLY A 67 10.73 13.63 -4.09
CA GLY A 67 9.94 14.35 -5.08
C GLY A 67 10.64 15.63 -5.52
N PHE A 68 11.03 16.47 -4.56
CA PHE A 68 11.74 17.72 -4.80
C PHE A 68 13.07 17.51 -5.54
N ASP A 69 13.89 16.55 -5.08
CA ASP A 69 15.20 16.27 -5.68
C ASP A 69 15.04 15.72 -7.12
N SER A 70 14.04 14.89 -7.36
CA SER A 70 13.73 14.38 -8.70
C SER A 70 13.20 15.47 -9.65
N ASP A 71 12.43 16.46 -9.12
CA ASP A 71 12.00 17.65 -9.87
C ASP A 71 13.19 18.50 -10.28
N ARG A 72 14.10 18.75 -9.34
CA ARG A 72 15.28 19.56 -9.56
C ARG A 72 16.27 18.92 -10.55
N SER A 73 16.36 17.60 -10.58
CA SER A 73 17.25 16.88 -11.51
C SER A 73 16.78 16.98 -12.96
N GLY A 74 15.52 17.28 -13.21
CA GLY A 74 14.91 17.34 -14.54
C GLY A 74 14.77 15.97 -15.26
N HIS A 75 15.14 14.86 -14.60
CA HIS A 75 15.09 13.51 -15.15
C HIS A 75 14.43 12.55 -14.16
N ARG A 76 13.32 11.92 -14.55
CA ARG A 76 12.61 10.95 -13.69
C ARG A 76 13.15 9.52 -13.80
N ALA A 77 13.66 9.13 -14.99
CA ALA A 77 14.11 7.76 -15.23
C ALA A 77 15.21 7.28 -14.28
N PRO A 78 16.27 8.06 -13.97
CA PRO A 78 17.29 7.65 -13.01
C PRO A 78 16.72 7.40 -11.59
N TRP A 79 15.73 8.21 -11.16
CA TRP A 79 15.08 8.04 -9.86
C TRP A 79 14.19 6.80 -9.81
N ILE A 80 13.50 6.47 -10.90
CA ILE A 80 12.69 5.24 -11.00
C ILE A 80 13.61 4.02 -10.98
N LEU A 81 14.60 3.96 -11.86
CA LEU A 81 15.50 2.80 -11.95
C LEU A 81 16.39 2.68 -10.70
N GLY A 82 17.04 3.77 -10.29
CA GLY A 82 17.91 3.80 -9.11
C GLY A 82 17.13 3.48 -7.83
N GLY A 83 15.90 4.01 -7.70
CA GLY A 83 15.02 3.72 -6.59
C GLY A 83 14.62 2.25 -6.53
N VAL A 84 14.21 1.63 -7.65
CA VAL A 84 13.89 0.18 -7.67
C VAL A 84 15.14 -0.65 -7.44
N ALA A 85 16.31 -0.27 -7.96
CA ALA A 85 17.55 -0.97 -7.68
C ALA A 85 17.92 -0.91 -6.19
N THR A 86 17.80 0.27 -5.56
CA THR A 86 18.01 0.44 -4.11
C THR A 86 17.03 -0.40 -3.31
N PHE A 87 15.76 -0.43 -3.74
CA PHE A 87 14.71 -1.26 -3.14
C PHE A 87 15.02 -2.76 -3.24
N ALA A 88 15.47 -3.23 -4.40
CA ALA A 88 15.86 -4.62 -4.63
C ALA A 88 17.11 -5.02 -3.83
N ILE A 89 18.13 -4.15 -3.78
CA ILE A 89 19.32 -4.35 -2.94
C ILE A 89 18.89 -4.47 -1.48
N GLY A 90 18.02 -3.58 -1.00
CA GLY A 90 17.46 -3.62 0.35
C GLY A 90 16.73 -4.92 0.63
N GLY A 91 15.90 -5.40 -0.30
CA GLY A 91 15.19 -6.68 -0.18
C GLY A 91 16.13 -7.87 -0.06
N PHE A 92 17.18 -7.90 -0.88
CA PHE A 92 18.20 -8.96 -0.80
C PHE A 92 19.03 -8.88 0.50
N LEU A 93 19.45 -7.69 0.92
CA LEU A 93 20.14 -7.49 2.21
C LEU A 93 19.27 -7.91 3.40
N ALA A 94 17.97 -7.61 3.37
CA ALA A 94 17.04 -8.05 4.40
C ALA A 94 16.96 -9.59 4.46
N ALA A 95 16.84 -10.26 3.31
CA ALA A 95 16.84 -11.71 3.23
C ALA A 95 18.16 -12.34 3.72
N LEU A 96 19.30 -11.76 3.34
CA LEU A 96 20.63 -12.17 3.80
C LEU A 96 20.75 -11.98 5.32
N GLY A 97 20.21 -10.87 5.85
CA GLY A 97 20.15 -10.60 7.28
C GLY A 97 19.34 -11.67 8.03
N VAL A 98 18.15 -12.00 7.53
CA VAL A 98 17.31 -13.07 8.09
C VAL A 98 18.01 -14.43 8.05
N ALA A 99 18.63 -14.79 6.93
CA ALA A 99 19.40 -16.03 6.82
C ALA A 99 20.60 -16.06 7.78
N THR A 100 21.31 -14.94 7.96
CA THR A 100 22.43 -14.81 8.88
C THR A 100 21.98 -14.89 10.34
N ALA A 101 20.79 -14.39 10.66
CA ALA A 101 20.22 -14.41 12.00
C ALA A 101 19.99 -15.86 12.52
N ALA A 102 19.86 -16.84 11.63
CA ALA A 102 19.78 -18.27 11.99
C ALA A 102 21.03 -18.79 12.74
N THR A 103 22.18 -18.19 12.49
CA THR A 103 23.45 -18.60 13.13
C THR A 103 24.05 -17.49 14.00
N ARG A 104 23.80 -16.23 13.65
CA ARG A 104 24.33 -15.04 14.34
C ARG A 104 23.21 -13.99 14.42
N THR A 105 22.40 -14.07 15.48
CA THR A 105 21.18 -13.27 15.61
C THR A 105 21.44 -11.74 15.50
N VAL A 106 22.36 -11.21 16.31
CA VAL A 106 22.60 -9.74 16.34
C VAL A 106 23.14 -9.21 15.01
N PRO A 107 24.22 -9.76 14.42
CA PRO A 107 24.69 -9.30 13.11
C PRO A 107 23.63 -9.49 12.00
N GLY A 108 22.87 -10.58 12.04
CA GLY A 108 21.79 -10.85 11.08
C GLY A 108 20.68 -9.79 11.16
N LEU A 109 20.21 -9.47 12.36
CA LEU A 109 19.20 -8.42 12.55
C LEU A 109 19.71 -7.02 12.19
N ALA A 110 20.97 -6.69 12.47
CA ALA A 110 21.58 -5.44 12.04
C ALA A 110 21.61 -5.31 10.51
N LEU A 111 21.94 -6.39 9.81
CA LEU A 111 21.89 -6.44 8.34
C LEU A 111 20.47 -6.35 7.80
N ALA A 112 19.50 -7.02 8.43
CA ALA A 112 18.09 -6.91 8.08
C ALA A 112 17.59 -5.47 8.27
N PHE A 113 17.94 -4.80 9.37
CA PHE A 113 17.61 -3.41 9.64
C PHE A 113 18.14 -2.48 8.53
N ALA A 114 19.41 -2.64 8.15
CA ALA A 114 19.98 -1.91 7.01
C ALA A 114 19.19 -2.20 5.71
N GLY A 115 18.85 -3.47 5.45
CA GLY A 115 18.03 -3.87 4.30
C GLY A 115 16.68 -3.15 4.26
N TYR A 116 15.93 -3.13 5.36
CA TYR A 116 14.65 -2.42 5.45
C TYR A 116 14.78 -0.90 5.34
N ALA A 117 15.90 -0.33 5.77
CA ALA A 117 16.20 1.08 5.53
C ALA A 117 16.38 1.37 4.02
N PHE A 118 17.15 0.56 3.31
CA PHE A 118 17.31 0.67 1.85
C PHE A 118 15.97 0.50 1.12
N ILE A 119 15.12 -0.42 1.58
CA ILE A 119 13.76 -0.62 1.09
C ILE A 119 12.96 0.68 1.20
N GLY A 120 12.97 1.34 2.36
CA GLY A 120 12.26 2.60 2.58
C GLY A 120 12.73 3.72 1.66
N VAL A 121 14.05 3.86 1.49
CA VAL A 121 14.67 4.84 0.59
C VAL A 121 14.31 4.56 -0.87
N GLY A 122 14.50 3.31 -1.32
CA GLY A 122 14.24 2.91 -2.70
C GLY A 122 12.77 3.09 -3.10
N MET A 123 11.84 2.69 -2.22
CA MET A 123 10.40 2.87 -2.40
C MET A 123 10.00 4.35 -2.48
N SER A 124 10.61 5.19 -1.61
CA SER A 124 10.36 6.63 -1.62
C SER A 124 10.81 7.27 -2.92
N ALA A 125 11.99 6.93 -3.40
CA ALA A 125 12.56 7.49 -4.63
C ALA A 125 11.78 7.02 -5.88
N ALA A 126 11.62 5.69 -6.04
CA ALA A 126 10.99 5.12 -7.22
C ALA A 126 9.49 5.46 -7.31
N GLY A 127 8.74 5.25 -6.24
CA GLY A 127 7.29 5.46 -6.21
C GLY A 127 6.93 6.92 -6.46
N THR A 128 7.64 7.86 -5.82
CA THR A 128 7.38 9.29 -6.01
C THR A 128 7.72 9.76 -7.42
N ALA A 129 8.90 9.38 -7.94
CA ALA A 129 9.33 9.78 -9.28
C ALA A 129 8.40 9.20 -10.37
N LEU A 130 7.94 7.97 -10.21
CA LEU A 130 7.05 7.30 -11.16
C LEU A 130 5.68 7.97 -11.21
N LEU A 131 5.06 8.19 -10.05
CA LEU A 131 3.76 8.85 -9.98
C LEU A 131 3.82 10.29 -10.49
N ALA A 132 4.87 11.03 -10.13
CA ALA A 132 5.09 12.38 -10.63
C ALA A 132 5.26 12.39 -12.15
N HIS A 133 6.01 11.44 -12.72
CA HIS A 133 6.18 11.34 -14.17
C HIS A 133 4.86 11.12 -14.91
N VAL A 134 4.01 10.20 -14.41
CA VAL A 134 2.69 9.96 -15.01
C VAL A 134 1.77 11.17 -14.84
N ALA A 135 1.77 11.79 -13.65
CA ALA A 135 0.93 12.97 -13.39
C ALA A 135 1.26 14.16 -14.28
N GLU A 136 2.51 14.28 -14.71
CA GLU A 136 2.98 15.37 -15.56
C GLU A 136 2.76 15.14 -17.04
N GLU A 137 2.74 13.88 -17.51
CA GLU A 137 2.63 13.55 -18.95
C GLU A 137 1.20 13.19 -19.37
N MET A 138 0.35 12.71 -18.45
CA MET A 138 -1.03 12.33 -18.75
C MET A 138 -1.99 13.53 -18.70
N PRO A 139 -3.00 13.58 -19.60
CA PRO A 139 -4.07 14.54 -19.50
C PRO A 139 -4.81 14.44 -18.16
N PRO A 140 -5.21 15.59 -17.53
CA PRO A 140 -5.89 15.59 -16.22
C PRO A 140 -7.10 14.67 -16.12
N GLN A 141 -7.86 14.52 -17.21
CA GLN A 141 -9.07 13.68 -17.27
C GLN A 141 -8.75 12.18 -17.20
N GLN A 142 -7.53 11.78 -17.53
CA GLN A 142 -7.09 10.38 -17.58
C GLN A 142 -6.21 9.97 -16.39
N LEU A 143 -5.82 10.93 -15.52
CA LEU A 143 -4.94 10.68 -14.37
C LEU A 143 -5.51 9.63 -13.41
N GLY A 144 -6.81 9.65 -13.14
CA GLY A 144 -7.46 8.67 -12.27
C GLY A 144 -7.33 7.25 -12.80
N GLY A 145 -7.57 7.06 -14.09
CA GLY A 145 -7.41 5.75 -14.74
C GLY A 145 -5.95 5.30 -14.79
N ALA A 146 -5.02 6.22 -15.05
CA ALA A 146 -3.58 5.90 -15.05
C ALA A 146 -3.09 5.47 -13.66
N ALA A 147 -3.51 6.18 -12.60
CA ALA A 147 -3.21 5.80 -11.24
C ALA A 147 -3.80 4.42 -10.88
N ALA A 148 -5.07 4.16 -11.25
CA ALA A 148 -5.70 2.86 -11.04
C ALA A 148 -4.94 1.72 -11.73
N LEU A 149 -4.53 1.92 -13.00
CA LEU A 149 -3.73 0.94 -13.73
C LEU A 149 -2.41 0.63 -13.03
N LEU A 150 -1.70 1.66 -12.56
CA LEU A 150 -0.44 1.49 -11.83
C LEU A 150 -0.65 0.70 -10.52
N TRP A 151 -1.73 0.97 -9.79
CA TRP A 151 -2.08 0.22 -8.57
C TRP A 151 -2.40 -1.24 -8.87
N ILE A 152 -3.23 -1.52 -9.88
CA ILE A 152 -3.56 -2.87 -10.32
C ILE A 152 -2.28 -3.64 -10.70
N MET A 153 -1.37 -3.00 -11.44
CA MET A 153 -0.09 -3.61 -11.81
C MET A 153 0.80 -3.90 -10.59
N MET A 154 0.77 -3.05 -9.56
CA MET A 154 1.48 -3.31 -8.31
C MET A 154 0.89 -4.53 -7.57
N ILE A 155 -0.43 -4.60 -7.42
CA ILE A 155 -1.11 -5.74 -6.79
C ILE A 155 -0.88 -7.03 -7.58
N LEU A 156 -0.88 -6.96 -8.91
CA LEU A 156 -0.53 -8.10 -9.77
C LEU A 156 0.89 -8.59 -9.48
N GLY A 157 1.85 -7.67 -9.33
CA GLY A 157 3.23 -7.98 -8.95
C GLY A 157 3.29 -8.70 -7.60
N ILE A 158 2.54 -8.23 -6.60
CA ILE A 158 2.44 -8.88 -5.28
C ILE A 158 1.86 -10.29 -5.42
N ALA A 159 0.69 -10.44 -6.04
CA ALA A 159 -0.03 -11.71 -6.13
C ALA A 159 0.79 -12.79 -6.90
N VAL A 160 1.33 -12.41 -8.06
CA VAL A 160 2.14 -13.33 -8.88
C VAL A 160 3.41 -13.73 -8.14
N THR A 161 4.11 -12.78 -7.52
CA THR A 161 5.35 -13.08 -6.81
C THR A 161 5.10 -13.95 -5.59
N ALA A 162 4.07 -13.66 -4.79
CA ALA A 162 3.72 -14.49 -3.65
C ALA A 162 3.36 -15.93 -4.08
N GLY A 163 2.54 -16.07 -5.13
CA GLY A 163 2.18 -17.39 -5.66
C GLY A 163 3.36 -18.19 -6.18
N VAL A 164 4.23 -17.57 -7.00
CA VAL A 164 5.42 -18.22 -7.58
C VAL A 164 6.48 -18.50 -6.50
N SER A 165 6.78 -17.51 -5.64
CA SER A 165 7.76 -17.68 -4.57
C SER A 165 7.32 -18.75 -3.59
N GLY A 166 6.02 -18.83 -3.28
CA GLY A 166 5.46 -19.88 -2.44
C GLY A 166 5.68 -21.29 -2.98
N GLN A 167 5.62 -21.48 -4.32
CA GLN A 167 5.93 -22.77 -4.94
C GLN A 167 7.43 -23.08 -4.91
N LEU A 168 8.28 -22.06 -5.09
CA LEU A 168 9.72 -22.22 -5.16
C LEU A 168 10.37 -22.38 -3.78
N LEU A 169 9.70 -21.99 -2.69
CA LEU A 169 10.22 -22.06 -1.33
C LEU A 169 10.08 -23.46 -0.69
N ASP A 170 9.28 -24.35 -1.22
CA ASP A 170 9.11 -25.71 -0.69
C ASP A 170 10.03 -26.73 -1.41
N PRO A 171 10.73 -27.62 -0.65
CA PRO A 171 10.92 -27.59 0.79
C PRO A 171 11.81 -26.42 1.23
N PHE A 172 11.51 -25.84 2.41
CA PHE A 172 12.19 -24.63 2.89
C PHE A 172 13.67 -24.87 3.20
N SER A 173 14.52 -23.89 2.80
CA SER A 173 15.89 -23.73 3.30
C SER A 173 16.32 -22.27 3.15
N PHE A 174 17.22 -21.78 3.99
CA PHE A 174 17.76 -20.42 3.88
C PHE A 174 18.49 -20.18 2.56
N ARG A 175 19.17 -21.19 2.00
CA ARG A 175 19.79 -21.09 0.66
C ARG A 175 18.71 -20.87 -0.41
N ARG A 176 17.62 -21.62 -0.35
CA ARG A 176 16.49 -21.48 -1.29
C ARG A 176 15.81 -20.12 -1.14
N LEU A 177 15.61 -19.66 0.10
CA LEU A 177 15.10 -18.31 0.40
C LEU A 177 15.93 -17.23 -0.31
N LEU A 178 17.27 -17.27 -0.15
CA LEU A 178 18.17 -16.32 -0.80
C LEU A 178 18.13 -16.41 -2.32
N THR A 179 18.03 -17.62 -2.88
CA THR A 179 17.95 -17.83 -4.35
C THR A 179 16.64 -17.25 -4.90
N VAL A 180 15.52 -17.52 -4.25
CA VAL A 180 14.18 -17.02 -4.68
C VAL A 180 14.13 -15.50 -4.58
N ILE A 181 14.50 -14.94 -3.41
CA ILE A 181 14.47 -13.48 -3.23
C ILE A 181 15.48 -12.77 -4.14
N GLY A 182 16.68 -13.34 -4.31
CA GLY A 182 17.67 -12.83 -5.26
C GLY A 182 17.14 -12.80 -6.70
N GLY A 183 16.45 -13.86 -7.11
CA GLY A 183 15.77 -13.94 -8.42
C GLY A 183 14.68 -12.87 -8.57
N VAL A 184 13.82 -12.70 -7.55
CA VAL A 184 12.78 -11.65 -7.54
C VAL A 184 13.41 -10.26 -7.65
N CYS A 185 14.45 -9.97 -6.88
CA CYS A 185 15.16 -8.71 -6.91
C CYS A 185 15.82 -8.43 -8.28
N ALA A 186 16.44 -9.45 -8.88
CA ALA A 186 17.04 -9.32 -10.20
C ALA A 186 15.98 -9.02 -11.28
N ILE A 187 14.87 -9.76 -11.29
CA ILE A 187 13.74 -9.53 -12.20
C ILE A 187 13.17 -8.13 -11.99
N ALA A 188 13.03 -7.67 -10.75
CA ALA A 188 12.53 -6.33 -10.44
C ALA A 188 13.40 -5.23 -11.05
N VAL A 189 14.73 -5.34 -10.99
CA VAL A 189 15.66 -4.40 -11.62
C VAL A 189 15.53 -4.42 -13.14
N VAL A 190 15.40 -5.60 -13.75
CA VAL A 190 15.18 -5.74 -15.21
C VAL A 190 13.87 -5.08 -15.63
N LEU A 191 12.77 -5.33 -14.90
CA LEU A 191 11.47 -4.70 -15.18
C LEU A 191 11.55 -3.17 -15.06
N ALA A 192 12.23 -2.66 -14.04
CA ALA A 192 12.45 -1.22 -13.88
C ALA A 192 13.30 -0.62 -15.01
N ALA A 193 14.32 -1.34 -15.47
CA ALA A 193 15.15 -0.91 -16.61
C ALA A 193 14.31 -0.84 -17.91
N ILE A 194 13.42 -1.81 -18.14
CA ILE A 194 12.48 -1.79 -19.27
C ILE A 194 11.48 -0.62 -19.11
N ALA A 195 10.94 -0.42 -17.91
CA ALA A 195 10.01 0.67 -17.61
C ALA A 195 10.65 2.06 -17.89
N ALA A 196 11.90 2.24 -17.49
CA ALA A 196 12.63 3.49 -17.67
C ALA A 196 13.00 3.81 -19.13
N ARG A 197 13.02 2.79 -20.03
CA ARG A 197 13.32 3.02 -21.47
C ARG A 197 12.38 4.05 -22.06
N GLY A 198 12.93 4.99 -22.84
CA GLY A 198 12.16 6.07 -23.46
C GLY A 198 11.88 7.28 -22.55
N SER A 199 12.06 7.15 -21.23
CA SER A 199 11.94 8.29 -20.30
C SER A 199 13.27 9.01 -20.06
N TRP A 200 14.41 8.45 -20.50
CA TRP A 200 15.75 9.01 -20.34
C TRP A 200 15.96 10.34 -21.07
N HIS A 201 15.25 10.54 -22.17
CA HIS A 201 15.42 11.73 -23.04
C HIS A 201 14.49 12.88 -22.66
N ILE A 202 13.66 12.70 -21.63
CA ILE A 202 12.74 13.74 -21.19
C ILE A 202 13.50 14.64 -20.23
N ARG A 203 14.26 15.59 -20.79
CA ARG A 203 14.86 16.68 -20.01
C ARG A 203 13.82 17.76 -19.83
N ARG A 204 13.44 18.01 -18.59
CA ARG A 204 12.62 19.19 -18.24
C ARG A 204 13.50 20.38 -17.93
N ALA A 205 13.03 21.54 -18.30
CA ALA A 205 13.59 22.75 -17.71
C ALA A 205 13.42 22.62 -16.18
N PRO A 206 14.46 22.94 -15.39
CA PRO A 206 14.30 23.02 -13.94
C PRO A 206 13.04 23.83 -13.67
N ALA A 207 12.21 23.37 -12.74
CA ALA A 207 11.00 24.09 -12.36
C ALA A 207 11.42 25.48 -11.85
N GLY A 208 11.66 26.37 -12.80
CA GLY A 208 11.86 27.77 -12.55
C GLY A 208 10.48 28.33 -12.27
N THR A 209 10.29 28.95 -11.12
CA THR A 209 9.24 29.90 -10.78
C THR A 209 7.85 29.38 -10.41
N GLY A 210 7.54 28.10 -10.46
CA GLY A 210 6.28 27.59 -9.85
C GLY A 210 6.37 27.38 -8.33
N ALA A 211 7.57 27.33 -7.77
CA ALA A 211 7.80 27.18 -6.32
C ALA A 211 7.71 28.49 -5.51
N ALA A 212 7.39 29.61 -6.16
CA ALA A 212 7.09 30.86 -5.47
C ALA A 212 5.67 30.90 -4.86
N ALA A 213 4.94 29.81 -4.94
CA ALA A 213 3.62 29.71 -4.33
C ALA A 213 3.71 28.96 -3.00
N SER A 214 4.24 29.55 -2.06
CA SER A 214 3.92 29.71 -0.64
C SER A 214 5.20 29.88 0.16
N SER A 215 5.47 31.09 0.58
CA SER A 215 6.33 31.46 1.71
C SER A 215 5.80 30.88 3.05
N ALA A 216 4.64 30.24 3.05
CA ALA A 216 4.11 29.50 4.19
C ALA A 216 4.85 28.16 4.29
N GLY A 217 5.62 28.00 5.35
CA GLY A 217 6.29 26.73 5.63
C GLY A 217 5.32 25.55 5.65
N PHE A 218 5.79 24.36 5.30
CA PHE A 218 5.00 23.10 5.26
C PHE A 218 4.08 22.93 6.47
N GLY A 219 4.53 23.33 7.68
CA GLY A 219 3.73 23.26 8.90
C GLY A 219 2.50 24.16 8.93
N ALA A 220 2.53 25.35 8.31
CA ALA A 220 1.38 26.24 8.22
C ALA A 220 0.32 25.65 7.30
N VAL A 221 0.74 25.16 6.15
CA VAL A 221 -0.13 24.54 5.14
C VAL A 221 -0.78 23.26 5.66
N LEU A 222 -0.03 22.44 6.40
CA LEU A 222 -0.54 21.24 7.06
C LEU A 222 -1.58 21.61 8.15
N ARG A 223 -1.31 22.68 8.91
CA ARG A 223 -2.24 23.16 9.95
C ARG A 223 -3.56 23.62 9.35
N ASP A 224 -3.53 24.36 8.24
CA ASP A 224 -4.74 24.83 7.55
C ASP A 224 -5.54 23.65 6.97
N ALA A 225 -4.87 22.67 6.36
CA ALA A 225 -5.51 21.45 5.87
C ALA A 225 -6.16 20.64 7.00
N LEU A 226 -5.50 20.56 8.16
CA LEU A 226 -6.02 19.90 9.35
C LEU A 226 -7.07 20.74 10.10
N ALA A 227 -7.19 22.03 9.84
CA ALA A 227 -8.27 22.86 10.37
C ALA A 227 -9.63 22.51 9.72
N ASP A 228 -9.63 22.05 8.46
CA ASP A 228 -10.84 21.61 7.79
C ASP A 228 -11.41 20.31 8.41
N ARG A 229 -12.66 20.37 8.88
CA ARG A 229 -13.33 19.26 9.55
C ARG A 229 -13.55 18.05 8.62
N ALA A 230 -13.81 18.28 7.33
CA ALA A 230 -14.01 17.21 6.36
C ALA A 230 -12.68 16.47 6.09
N THR A 231 -11.60 17.20 5.89
CA THR A 231 -10.25 16.67 5.72
C THR A 231 -9.81 15.85 6.93
N ARG A 232 -10.01 16.35 8.16
CA ARG A 232 -9.67 15.59 9.38
C ARG A 232 -10.46 14.29 9.52
N ARG A 233 -11.77 14.34 9.26
CA ARG A 233 -12.62 13.14 9.36
C ARG A 233 -12.21 12.09 8.35
N PHE A 234 -11.93 12.51 7.12
CA PHE A 234 -11.51 11.58 6.08
C PHE A 234 -10.10 11.03 6.34
N ALA A 235 -9.16 11.87 6.79
CA ALA A 235 -7.83 11.41 7.21
C ALA A 235 -7.92 10.41 8.37
N GLY A 236 -8.81 10.64 9.33
CA GLY A 236 -9.11 9.72 10.43
C GLY A 236 -9.68 8.38 9.93
N PHE A 237 -10.59 8.40 8.96
CA PHE A 237 -11.10 7.20 8.30
C PHE A 237 -9.97 6.43 7.60
N VAL A 238 -9.14 7.10 6.80
CA VAL A 238 -7.98 6.48 6.12
C VAL A 238 -7.03 5.89 7.15
N PHE A 239 -6.73 6.62 8.22
CA PHE A 239 -5.87 6.14 9.30
C PHE A 239 -6.43 4.87 9.94
N ALA A 240 -7.70 4.87 10.38
CA ALA A 240 -8.30 3.72 11.07
C ALA A 240 -8.36 2.47 10.18
N ALA A 241 -8.76 2.63 8.92
CA ALA A 241 -8.85 1.53 7.97
C ALA A 241 -7.47 0.98 7.59
N MET A 242 -6.48 1.85 7.37
CA MET A 242 -5.12 1.42 7.03
C MET A 242 -4.39 0.83 8.23
N LEU A 243 -4.72 1.26 9.45
CA LEU A 243 -4.22 0.69 10.69
C LEU A 243 -4.62 -0.78 10.80
N ALA A 244 -5.92 -1.07 10.62
CA ALA A 244 -6.43 -2.44 10.64
C ALA A 244 -5.82 -3.28 9.52
N TYR A 245 -5.78 -2.76 8.29
CA TYR A 245 -5.22 -3.45 7.14
C TYR A 245 -3.74 -3.82 7.34
N SER A 246 -2.91 -2.90 7.85
CA SER A 246 -1.47 -3.14 7.97
C SER A 246 -1.11 -4.08 9.12
N ALA A 247 -1.90 -4.12 10.19
CA ALA A 247 -1.74 -5.09 11.27
C ALA A 247 -2.01 -6.51 10.76
N GLN A 248 -3.12 -6.71 10.06
CA GLN A 248 -3.52 -7.96 9.41
C GLN A 248 -2.43 -8.49 8.45
N ASP A 249 -1.90 -7.63 7.59
CA ASP A 249 -0.93 -8.00 6.55
C ASP A 249 0.35 -8.60 7.17
N LEU A 250 0.76 -8.11 8.33
CA LEU A 250 1.94 -8.60 9.04
C LEU A 250 1.74 -9.97 9.70
N ILE A 251 0.57 -10.21 10.30
CA ILE A 251 0.36 -11.38 11.19
C ILE A 251 -0.28 -12.59 10.50
N LEU A 252 -0.84 -12.41 9.30
CA LEU A 252 -1.59 -13.46 8.60
C LEU A 252 -0.75 -14.71 8.29
N GLU A 253 0.44 -14.54 7.73
CA GLU A 253 1.31 -15.68 7.41
C GLU A 253 1.92 -16.35 8.66
N PRO A 254 2.39 -15.58 9.69
CA PRO A 254 2.76 -16.15 10.97
C PRO A 254 1.62 -16.93 11.65
N PHE A 255 0.39 -16.45 11.57
CA PHE A 255 -0.78 -17.18 12.04
C PHE A 255 -0.95 -18.52 11.34
N ALA A 256 -0.90 -18.51 9.99
CA ALA A 256 -0.98 -19.74 9.21
C ALA A 256 0.14 -20.73 9.57
N GLY A 257 1.36 -20.25 9.79
CA GLY A 257 2.49 -21.08 10.19
C GLY A 257 2.35 -21.63 11.61
N ARG A 258 2.01 -20.80 12.60
CA ARG A 258 1.95 -21.21 14.02
C ARG A 258 0.71 -22.02 14.38
N VAL A 259 -0.44 -21.71 13.78
CA VAL A 259 -1.72 -22.33 14.16
C VAL A 259 -2.06 -23.53 13.26
N PHE A 260 -1.74 -23.46 11.98
CA PHE A 260 -2.06 -24.52 11.00
C PHE A 260 -0.84 -25.36 10.59
N GLY A 261 0.36 -25.02 11.07
CA GLY A 261 1.59 -25.75 10.74
C GLY A 261 2.03 -25.62 9.28
N MET A 262 1.55 -24.57 8.58
CA MET A 262 1.88 -24.37 7.17
C MET A 262 3.37 -24.07 6.98
N THR A 263 3.95 -24.60 5.91
CA THR A 263 5.32 -24.27 5.48
C THR A 263 5.45 -22.82 5.02
N PRO A 264 6.65 -22.24 4.93
CA PRO A 264 6.85 -20.91 4.36
C PRO A 264 6.29 -20.77 2.95
N GLY A 265 6.41 -21.81 2.13
CA GLY A 265 5.86 -21.85 0.79
C GLY A 265 4.33 -21.82 0.77
N GLU A 266 3.69 -22.63 1.62
CA GLU A 266 2.21 -22.67 1.72
C GLU A 266 1.65 -21.37 2.23
N SER A 267 2.23 -20.76 3.28
CA SER A 267 1.76 -19.49 3.83
C SER A 267 1.98 -18.31 2.86
N THR A 268 3.09 -18.30 2.11
CA THR A 268 3.32 -17.29 1.06
C THR A 268 2.33 -17.43 -0.11
N LYS A 269 1.96 -18.67 -0.52
CA LYS A 269 0.85 -18.89 -1.48
C LYS A 269 -0.46 -18.33 -0.97
N LEU A 270 -0.71 -18.45 0.33
CA LEU A 270 -1.90 -17.93 0.99
C LEU A 270 -1.95 -16.39 0.90
N GLY A 271 -0.81 -15.70 1.12
CA GLY A 271 -0.66 -14.27 0.85
C GLY A 271 -0.95 -13.92 -0.62
N GLY A 272 -0.47 -14.74 -1.56
CA GLY A 272 -0.81 -14.61 -2.99
C GLY A 272 -2.32 -14.73 -3.25
N THR A 273 -2.99 -15.65 -2.58
CA THR A 273 -4.44 -15.85 -2.66
C THR A 273 -5.20 -14.62 -2.14
N GLN A 274 -4.75 -14.03 -1.03
CA GLN A 274 -5.30 -12.79 -0.49
C GLN A 274 -5.20 -11.65 -1.52
N HIS A 275 -4.01 -11.41 -2.08
CA HIS A 275 -3.80 -10.33 -3.05
C HIS A 275 -4.50 -10.58 -4.39
N GLY A 276 -4.68 -11.84 -4.78
CA GLY A 276 -5.58 -12.23 -5.90
C GLY A 276 -7.02 -11.83 -5.63
N GLY A 277 -7.49 -12.04 -4.40
CA GLY A 277 -8.79 -11.55 -3.91
C GLY A 277 -8.88 -10.02 -3.96
N VAL A 278 -7.85 -9.30 -3.47
CA VAL A 278 -7.79 -7.83 -3.53
C VAL A 278 -7.94 -7.33 -4.96
N MET A 279 -7.21 -7.92 -5.90
CA MET A 279 -7.30 -7.56 -7.31
C MET A 279 -8.71 -7.77 -7.88
N LEU A 280 -9.33 -8.91 -7.57
CA LEU A 280 -10.70 -9.19 -8.01
C LEU A 280 -11.71 -8.23 -7.39
N GLY A 281 -11.58 -7.93 -6.09
CA GLY A 281 -12.40 -6.96 -5.39
C GLY A 281 -12.28 -5.55 -5.96
N MET A 282 -11.04 -5.13 -6.28
CA MET A 282 -10.78 -3.82 -6.92
C MET A 282 -11.40 -3.74 -8.32
N LEU A 283 -11.22 -4.76 -9.16
CA LEU A 283 -11.79 -4.79 -10.50
C LEU A 283 -13.33 -4.81 -10.44
N GLY A 284 -13.90 -5.66 -9.60
CA GLY A 284 -15.34 -5.76 -9.40
C GLY A 284 -15.94 -4.44 -8.91
N ALA A 285 -15.35 -3.83 -7.88
CA ALA A 285 -15.81 -2.55 -7.35
C ALA A 285 -15.66 -1.41 -8.38
N ALA A 286 -14.56 -1.36 -9.14
CA ALA A 286 -14.36 -0.35 -10.17
C ALA A 286 -15.42 -0.43 -11.27
N LEU A 287 -15.76 -1.64 -11.73
CA LEU A 287 -16.79 -1.86 -12.76
C LEU A 287 -18.20 -1.59 -12.25
N LEU A 288 -18.52 -2.07 -11.05
CA LEU A 288 -19.87 -2.00 -10.49
C LEU A 288 -20.18 -0.63 -9.89
N SER A 289 -19.21 0.08 -9.31
CA SER A 289 -19.44 1.41 -8.71
C SER A 289 -19.83 2.47 -9.73
N ALA A 290 -19.49 2.26 -11.00
CA ALA A 290 -19.92 3.13 -12.10
C ALA A 290 -21.44 3.02 -12.36
N ARG A 291 -22.07 1.92 -11.97
CA ARG A 291 -23.52 1.64 -12.22
C ARG A 291 -24.34 1.59 -10.94
N PHE A 292 -23.76 1.17 -9.83
CA PHE A 292 -24.47 0.87 -8.60
C PHE A 292 -23.86 1.58 -7.39
N GLY A 293 -24.63 2.40 -6.71
CA GLY A 293 -24.29 3.01 -5.44
C GLY A 293 -23.29 4.18 -5.54
N SER A 294 -22.92 4.71 -4.40
CA SER A 294 -21.88 5.74 -4.29
C SER A 294 -20.56 5.10 -3.80
N LEU A 295 -19.43 5.73 -4.11
CA LEU A 295 -18.10 5.33 -3.64
C LEU A 295 -18.05 5.15 -2.11
N ARG A 296 -18.86 5.94 -1.39
CA ARG A 296 -19.05 5.81 0.05
C ARG A 296 -19.65 4.45 0.44
N HIS A 297 -20.70 4.00 -0.24
CA HIS A 297 -21.32 2.71 0.06
C HIS A 297 -20.34 1.55 -0.22
N TRP A 298 -19.51 1.68 -1.26
CA TRP A 298 -18.47 0.72 -1.56
C TRP A 298 -17.37 0.68 -0.49
N ALA A 299 -16.92 1.87 -0.01
CA ALA A 299 -15.95 1.95 1.09
C ALA A 299 -16.50 1.33 2.39
N VAL A 300 -17.73 1.68 2.77
CA VAL A 300 -18.40 1.15 3.97
C VAL A 300 -18.63 -0.35 3.84
N GLY A 301 -19.19 -0.80 2.71
CA GLY A 301 -19.44 -2.21 2.45
C GLY A 301 -18.17 -3.05 2.48
N GLY A 302 -17.08 -2.54 1.90
CA GLY A 302 -15.77 -3.19 1.95
C GLY A 302 -15.22 -3.30 3.38
N CYS A 303 -15.30 -2.24 4.19
CA CYS A 303 -14.89 -2.28 5.60
C CYS A 303 -15.72 -3.29 6.41
N LEU A 304 -17.05 -3.31 6.26
CA LEU A 304 -17.91 -4.25 6.98
C LEU A 304 -17.66 -5.70 6.53
N ALA A 305 -17.48 -5.93 5.23
CA ALA A 305 -17.12 -7.25 4.71
C ALA A 305 -15.74 -7.70 5.24
N SER A 306 -14.75 -6.80 5.31
CA SER A 306 -13.45 -7.11 5.93
C SER A 306 -13.59 -7.49 7.40
N ALA A 307 -14.41 -6.75 8.16
CA ALA A 307 -14.70 -7.08 9.56
C ALA A 307 -15.32 -8.48 9.71
N ILE A 308 -16.28 -8.84 8.86
CA ILE A 308 -16.91 -10.17 8.85
C ILE A 308 -15.88 -11.25 8.54
N MET A 309 -15.02 -11.04 7.54
CA MET A 309 -13.99 -12.01 7.19
C MET A 309 -12.93 -12.15 8.28
N LEU A 310 -12.59 -11.08 9.01
CA LEU A 310 -11.69 -11.13 10.16
C LEU A 310 -12.30 -11.91 11.34
N VAL A 311 -13.60 -11.77 11.58
CA VAL A 311 -14.30 -12.60 12.58
C VAL A 311 -14.28 -14.07 12.15
N ALA A 312 -14.52 -14.37 10.86
CA ALA A 312 -14.42 -15.72 10.31
C ALA A 312 -12.98 -16.26 10.44
N LEU A 313 -11.96 -15.41 10.19
CA LEU A 313 -10.54 -15.75 10.36
C LEU A 313 -10.22 -16.08 11.82
N ALA A 314 -10.73 -15.30 12.78
CA ALA A 314 -10.60 -15.56 14.21
C ALA A 314 -11.18 -16.92 14.62
N GLN A 315 -12.25 -17.37 13.96
CA GLN A 315 -12.90 -18.67 14.19
C GLN A 315 -12.31 -19.81 13.35
N SER A 316 -11.41 -19.52 12.40
CA SER A 316 -10.91 -20.51 11.46
C SER A 316 -10.25 -21.74 12.10
N PRO A 317 -9.58 -21.67 13.29
CA PRO A 317 -9.06 -22.87 13.95
C PRO A 317 -10.15 -23.87 14.32
N ALA A 318 -11.39 -23.43 14.60
CA ALA A 318 -12.54 -24.27 14.91
C ALA A 318 -13.29 -24.75 13.66
N LEU A 319 -13.19 -24.05 12.53
CA LEU A 319 -13.92 -24.35 11.29
C LEU A 319 -13.24 -25.44 10.43
N GLY A 320 -12.04 -25.89 10.78
CA GLY A 320 -11.39 -27.07 10.24
C GLY A 320 -10.67 -26.89 8.90
N GLY A 321 -9.34 -26.78 8.98
CA GLY A 321 -8.43 -27.08 7.87
C GLY A 321 -8.01 -25.92 6.96
N ALA A 322 -6.91 -26.17 6.23
CA ALA A 322 -6.26 -25.22 5.31
C ALA A 322 -7.18 -24.72 4.18
N ALA A 323 -8.14 -25.52 3.75
CA ALA A 323 -9.08 -25.15 2.68
C ALA A 323 -10.04 -24.05 3.13
N ALA A 324 -10.61 -24.15 4.34
CA ALA A 324 -11.47 -23.11 4.90
C ALA A 324 -10.71 -21.80 5.10
N LEU A 325 -9.46 -21.87 5.61
CA LEU A 325 -8.58 -20.74 5.77
C LEU A 325 -8.34 -20.02 4.43
N SER A 326 -8.06 -20.75 3.35
CA SER A 326 -7.81 -20.18 2.01
C SER A 326 -9.03 -19.42 1.48
N VAL A 327 -10.25 -19.96 1.67
CA VAL A 327 -11.50 -19.31 1.26
C VAL A 327 -11.74 -18.02 2.05
N ILE A 328 -11.53 -18.05 3.38
CA ILE A 328 -11.69 -16.88 4.24
C ILE A 328 -10.70 -15.78 3.85
N ILE A 329 -9.44 -16.13 3.63
CA ILE A 329 -8.39 -15.16 3.24
C ILE A 329 -8.64 -14.59 1.85
N PHE A 330 -9.10 -15.39 0.89
CA PHE A 330 -9.53 -14.88 -0.41
C PHE A 330 -10.70 -13.89 -0.28
N GLY A 331 -11.72 -14.24 0.51
CA GLY A 331 -12.85 -13.36 0.81
C GLY A 331 -12.43 -12.05 1.49
N LEU A 332 -11.49 -12.13 2.43
CA LEU A 332 -10.89 -10.96 3.08
C LEU A 332 -10.15 -10.08 2.06
N GLY A 333 -9.41 -10.70 1.13
CA GLY A 333 -8.78 -10.00 0.02
C GLY A 333 -9.81 -9.25 -0.83
N VAL A 334 -10.89 -9.91 -1.26
CA VAL A 334 -11.98 -9.28 -2.04
C VAL A 334 -12.57 -8.09 -1.29
N ALA A 335 -12.87 -8.24 0.01
CA ALA A 335 -13.41 -7.18 0.84
C ALA A 335 -12.46 -5.98 0.95
N ASN A 336 -11.17 -6.23 1.14
CA ASN A 336 -10.12 -5.20 1.17
C ASN A 336 -9.97 -4.47 -0.18
N GLY A 337 -10.09 -5.18 -1.30
CA GLY A 337 -10.09 -4.59 -2.64
C GLY A 337 -11.29 -3.66 -2.88
N VAL A 338 -12.46 -4.09 -2.47
CA VAL A 338 -13.69 -3.27 -2.52
C VAL A 338 -13.53 -2.00 -1.68
N PHE A 339 -13.05 -2.12 -0.44
CA PHE A 339 -12.74 -0.99 0.42
C PHE A 339 -11.76 -0.02 -0.24
N ALA A 340 -10.65 -0.51 -0.80
CA ALA A 340 -9.60 0.30 -1.39
C ALA A 340 -10.12 1.19 -2.53
N VAL A 341 -10.92 0.63 -3.45
CA VAL A 341 -11.53 1.40 -4.55
C VAL A 341 -12.50 2.45 -4.01
N GLY A 342 -13.33 2.10 -3.04
CA GLY A 342 -14.24 3.03 -2.40
C GLY A 342 -13.51 4.20 -1.72
N ALA A 343 -12.44 3.90 -0.99
CA ALA A 343 -11.63 4.90 -0.28
C ALA A 343 -10.87 5.82 -1.25
N ILE A 344 -10.18 5.27 -2.26
CA ILE A 344 -9.45 6.03 -3.28
C ILE A 344 -10.41 6.90 -4.08
N GLY A 345 -11.54 6.34 -4.51
CA GLY A 345 -12.56 7.08 -5.26
C GLY A 345 -13.18 8.20 -4.45
N ALA A 346 -13.49 7.98 -3.17
CA ALA A 346 -13.98 9.02 -2.26
C ALA A 346 -12.93 10.13 -2.05
N MET A 347 -11.66 9.77 -1.93
CA MET A 347 -10.55 10.72 -1.82
C MET A 347 -10.47 11.63 -3.06
N MET A 348 -10.54 11.04 -4.25
CA MET A 348 -10.51 11.79 -5.52
C MET A 348 -11.74 12.71 -5.66
N ALA A 349 -12.93 12.21 -5.30
CA ALA A 349 -14.16 13.02 -5.35
C ALA A 349 -14.12 14.22 -4.40
N MET A 350 -13.59 14.03 -3.18
CA MET A 350 -13.43 15.13 -2.21
C MET A 350 -12.42 16.19 -2.67
N THR A 351 -11.33 15.76 -3.31
CA THR A 351 -10.32 16.70 -3.82
C THR A 351 -10.81 17.47 -5.05
N ALA A 352 -11.63 16.84 -5.89
CA ALA A 352 -12.21 17.48 -7.08
C ALA A 352 -13.35 18.50 -6.74
N ALA A 353 -14.06 18.29 -5.64
CA ALA A 353 -15.22 19.13 -5.27
C ALA A 353 -14.84 20.57 -4.86
N ASP A 354 -13.61 20.78 -4.38
CA ASP A 354 -13.18 22.07 -3.80
C ASP A 354 -12.32 22.95 -4.74
N GLY A 355 -12.19 22.56 -6.01
CA GLY A 355 -11.40 23.29 -7.00
C GLY A 355 -9.89 23.06 -6.86
N THR A 356 -9.10 23.74 -7.71
CA THR A 356 -7.65 23.51 -7.86
C THR A 356 -6.78 23.97 -6.67
N ARG A 357 -7.32 24.74 -5.73
CA ARG A 357 -6.58 25.20 -4.54
C ARG A 357 -6.64 24.16 -3.42
N GLY A 358 -5.48 23.55 -3.11
CA GLY A 358 -5.34 22.64 -1.95
C GLY A 358 -5.49 21.15 -2.23
N THR A 359 -5.71 20.71 -3.47
CA THR A 359 -5.82 19.28 -3.84
C THR A 359 -4.56 18.48 -3.47
N GLY A 360 -3.38 18.97 -3.81
CA GLY A 360 -2.10 18.30 -3.52
C GLY A 360 -1.83 18.18 -2.02
N ILE A 361 -2.22 19.18 -1.24
CA ILE A 361 -2.04 19.20 0.21
C ILE A 361 -2.93 18.16 0.88
N ARG A 362 -4.20 18.07 0.48
CA ARG A 362 -5.13 17.07 1.02
C ARG A 362 -4.69 15.65 0.69
N LEU A 363 -4.24 15.41 -0.54
CA LEU A 363 -3.63 14.15 -0.92
C LEU A 363 -2.40 13.85 -0.06
N GLY A 364 -1.58 14.87 0.24
CA GLY A 364 -0.43 14.75 1.16
C GLY A 364 -0.86 14.39 2.58
N VAL A 365 -1.91 14.99 3.13
CA VAL A 365 -2.44 14.67 4.46
C VAL A 365 -2.96 13.23 4.50
N TYR A 366 -3.68 12.79 3.47
CA TYR A 366 -4.19 11.41 3.41
C TYR A 366 -3.06 10.40 3.24
N GLY A 367 -2.05 10.71 2.43
CA GLY A 367 -0.85 9.88 2.28
C GLY A 367 -0.02 9.79 3.57
N ALA A 368 0.09 10.89 4.31
CA ALA A 368 0.74 10.91 5.61
C ALA A 368 -0.05 10.08 6.66
N ALA A 369 -1.38 10.25 6.70
CA ALA A 369 -2.24 9.44 7.57
C ALA A 369 -2.09 7.94 7.25
N GLN A 370 -2.04 7.56 5.98
CA GLN A 370 -1.79 6.20 5.54
C GLN A 370 -0.42 5.69 5.99
N ALA A 371 0.65 6.43 5.77
CA ALA A 371 2.02 6.02 6.15
C ALA A 371 2.16 5.82 7.66
N ILE A 372 1.59 6.74 8.46
CA ILE A 372 1.59 6.62 9.93
C ILE A 372 0.75 5.41 10.36
N ALA A 373 -0.40 5.18 9.72
CA ALA A 373 -1.25 4.04 9.99
C ALA A 373 -0.55 2.71 9.70
N TYR A 374 0.15 2.61 8.59
CA TYR A 374 0.93 1.41 8.24
C TYR A 374 2.05 1.15 9.25
N ALA A 375 2.80 2.19 9.64
CA ALA A 375 3.85 2.04 10.65
C ALA A 375 3.27 1.60 12.01
N ALA A 376 2.20 2.29 12.46
CA ALA A 376 1.56 2.00 13.73
C ALA A 376 0.83 0.65 13.74
N GLY A 377 0.17 0.28 12.64
CA GLY A 377 -0.56 -0.98 12.52
C GLY A 377 0.37 -2.18 12.46
N SER A 378 1.45 -2.10 11.67
CA SER A 378 2.46 -3.17 11.62
C SER A 378 3.11 -3.38 12.99
N LEU A 379 3.51 -2.31 13.66
CA LEU A 379 4.11 -2.40 15.01
C LEU A 379 3.07 -2.87 16.03
N GLY A 380 1.88 -2.28 16.02
CA GLY A 380 0.79 -2.60 16.93
C GLY A 380 0.31 -4.05 16.80
N GLY A 381 0.13 -4.55 15.58
CA GLY A 381 -0.26 -5.93 15.31
C GLY A 381 0.77 -6.94 15.82
N GLY A 382 2.07 -6.67 15.61
CA GLY A 382 3.14 -7.52 16.11
C GLY A 382 3.22 -7.53 17.64
N VAL A 383 3.24 -6.35 18.27
CA VAL A 383 3.26 -6.24 19.74
C VAL A 383 2.02 -6.86 20.36
N ALA A 384 0.83 -6.58 19.81
CA ALA A 384 -0.41 -7.15 20.30
C ALA A 384 -0.41 -8.69 20.19
N SER A 385 0.09 -9.27 19.08
CA SER A 385 0.18 -10.71 18.92
C SER A 385 1.14 -11.34 19.96
N ASP A 386 2.31 -10.74 20.19
CA ASP A 386 3.26 -11.22 21.19
C ASP A 386 2.66 -11.18 22.61
N LEU A 387 2.02 -10.05 23.00
CA LEU A 387 1.42 -9.89 24.31
C LEU A 387 0.23 -10.83 24.55
N THR A 388 -0.63 -10.99 23.54
CA THR A 388 -1.81 -11.87 23.67
C THR A 388 -1.39 -13.34 23.68
N ILE A 389 -0.44 -13.76 22.85
CA ILE A 389 0.08 -15.13 22.87
C ILE A 389 0.75 -15.42 24.20
N ALA A 390 1.58 -14.52 24.73
CA ALA A 390 2.22 -14.69 26.04
C ALA A 390 1.19 -14.75 27.17
N GLY A 391 0.14 -13.91 27.12
CA GLY A 391 -0.90 -13.86 28.14
C GLY A 391 -1.80 -15.10 28.18
N PHE A 392 -2.13 -15.67 27.01
CA PHE A 392 -2.96 -16.88 26.94
C PHE A 392 -2.16 -18.20 26.93
N GLY A 393 -0.87 -18.16 26.67
CA GLY A 393 -0.04 -19.35 26.46
C GLY A 393 -0.45 -20.17 25.22
N ASP A 394 -1.25 -19.60 24.32
CA ASP A 394 -1.85 -20.26 23.16
C ASP A 394 -1.86 -19.31 21.95
N ALA A 395 -1.23 -19.73 20.86
CA ALA A 395 -1.13 -18.91 19.67
C ALA A 395 -2.49 -18.67 18.99
N ALA A 396 -3.36 -19.68 18.91
CA ALA A 396 -4.66 -19.55 18.28
C ALA A 396 -5.52 -18.51 18.99
N ARG A 397 -5.57 -18.57 20.34
CA ARG A 397 -6.29 -17.57 21.16
C ARG A 397 -5.68 -16.18 21.04
N GLY A 398 -4.35 -16.09 21.05
CA GLY A 398 -3.65 -14.82 20.90
C GLY A 398 -4.02 -14.12 19.59
N TYR A 399 -3.92 -14.80 18.48
CA TYR A 399 -4.30 -14.24 17.16
C TYR A 399 -5.80 -13.95 17.06
N THR A 400 -6.67 -14.78 17.66
CA THR A 400 -8.13 -14.53 17.69
C THR A 400 -8.44 -13.15 18.27
N VAL A 401 -7.79 -12.76 19.38
CA VAL A 401 -8.00 -11.44 20.01
C VAL A 401 -7.53 -10.32 19.09
N VAL A 402 -6.40 -10.48 18.40
CA VAL A 402 -5.88 -9.45 17.49
C VAL A 402 -6.81 -9.28 16.29
N PHE A 403 -7.25 -10.37 15.63
CA PHE A 403 -8.20 -10.29 14.53
C PHE A 403 -9.56 -9.71 14.94
N ALA A 404 -10.02 -10.00 16.16
CA ALA A 404 -11.24 -9.38 16.69
C ALA A 404 -11.07 -7.85 16.89
N ALA A 405 -9.92 -7.42 17.38
CA ALA A 405 -9.61 -5.98 17.51
C ALA A 405 -9.54 -5.28 16.14
N GLU A 406 -8.94 -5.94 15.13
CA GLU A 406 -8.90 -5.44 13.75
C GLU A 406 -10.30 -5.35 13.13
N ALA A 407 -11.17 -6.34 13.38
CA ALA A 407 -12.57 -6.30 12.94
C ALA A 407 -13.29 -5.09 13.54
N VAL A 408 -13.09 -4.79 14.83
CA VAL A 408 -13.64 -3.59 15.46
C VAL A 408 -13.10 -2.31 14.82
N LEU A 409 -11.80 -2.25 14.50
CA LEU A 409 -11.21 -1.11 13.80
C LEU A 409 -11.84 -0.89 12.41
N PHE A 410 -12.11 -1.95 11.64
CA PHE A 410 -12.83 -1.83 10.37
C PHE A 410 -14.28 -1.36 10.54
N VAL A 411 -14.98 -1.77 11.59
CA VAL A 411 -16.33 -1.25 11.92
C VAL A 411 -16.26 0.24 12.25
N VAL A 412 -15.28 0.66 13.06
CA VAL A 412 -15.02 2.08 13.37
C VAL A 412 -14.70 2.86 12.09
N ALA A 413 -13.85 2.32 11.22
CA ALA A 413 -13.55 2.94 9.93
C ALA A 413 -14.81 3.08 9.05
N ALA A 414 -15.68 2.06 9.01
CA ALA A 414 -16.96 2.13 8.29
C ALA A 414 -17.87 3.26 8.83
N ALA A 415 -17.97 3.39 10.16
CA ALA A 415 -18.72 4.47 10.81
C ALA A 415 -18.12 5.85 10.47
N MET A 416 -16.81 5.98 10.50
CA MET A 416 -16.10 7.21 10.11
C MET A 416 -16.31 7.55 8.64
N ALA A 417 -16.31 6.57 7.73
CA ALA A 417 -16.61 6.76 6.32
C ALA A 417 -18.03 7.29 6.11
N MET A 418 -18.99 6.78 6.85
CA MET A 418 -20.37 7.27 6.82
C MET A 418 -20.48 8.74 7.27
N ALA A 419 -19.70 9.14 8.24
CA ALA A 419 -19.71 10.50 8.79
C ALA A 419 -18.92 11.52 7.96
N SER A 420 -18.00 11.07 7.10
CA SER A 420 -16.96 11.93 6.49
C SER A 420 -17.30 12.43 5.09
N THR A 421 -18.14 11.72 4.32
CA THR A 421 -18.37 12.02 2.91
C THR A 421 -19.70 12.73 2.73
N PRO A 422 -19.71 14.00 2.23
CA PRO A 422 -20.96 14.65 1.83
C PRO A 422 -21.63 13.79 0.74
N SER A 423 -22.93 13.56 0.83
CA SER A 423 -23.63 12.90 -0.26
C SER A 423 -23.44 13.75 -1.53
N VAL A 424 -23.04 13.14 -2.64
CA VAL A 424 -22.90 13.81 -3.95
C VAL A 424 -24.18 14.57 -4.29
N ARG A 425 -25.33 14.08 -3.82
CA ARG A 425 -26.64 14.72 -3.92
C ARG A 425 -26.69 16.09 -3.21
N ALA A 426 -26.07 16.21 -2.03
CA ALA A 426 -26.01 17.50 -1.31
C ALA A 426 -25.09 18.51 -2.01
N GLY A 427 -24.04 18.05 -2.67
CA GLY A 427 -23.16 18.91 -3.48
C GLY A 427 -23.83 19.42 -4.76
N ILE A 428 -24.63 18.57 -5.43
CA ILE A 428 -25.41 18.95 -6.61
C ILE A 428 -26.52 19.92 -6.22
N LEU A 429 -27.23 19.67 -5.11
CA LEU A 429 -28.28 20.56 -4.61
C LEU A 429 -27.73 21.93 -4.21
N ARG A 430 -26.59 22.01 -3.52
CA ARG A 430 -25.95 23.33 -3.22
C ARG A 430 -25.47 24.05 -4.45
N ARG A 431 -25.05 23.37 -5.51
CA ARG A 431 -24.67 24.00 -6.78
C ARG A 431 -25.91 24.50 -7.53
N ALA A 432 -27.02 23.77 -7.48
CA ALA A 432 -28.30 24.21 -8.04
C ALA A 432 -28.81 25.45 -7.29
N GLU A 433 -28.83 25.42 -5.96
CA GLU A 433 -29.22 26.56 -5.11
C GLU A 433 -28.31 27.80 -5.32
N ALA A 434 -27.00 27.59 -5.45
CA ALA A 434 -26.06 28.68 -5.75
C ALA A 434 -26.23 29.23 -7.18
N GLY A 435 -26.56 28.39 -8.15
CA GLY A 435 -26.89 28.77 -9.53
C GLY A 435 -28.18 29.59 -9.59
N ASP A 436 -29.22 29.16 -8.88
CA ASP A 436 -30.50 29.88 -8.79
C ASP A 436 -30.36 31.22 -8.03
N ALA A 437 -29.52 31.29 -7.00
CA ALA A 437 -29.22 32.52 -6.28
C ALA A 437 -28.48 33.54 -7.17
N ILE A 438 -27.54 33.08 -8.01
CA ILE A 438 -26.85 33.96 -8.98
C ILE A 438 -27.81 34.44 -10.07
N LEU A 439 -28.68 33.58 -10.58
CA LEU A 439 -29.70 33.96 -11.57
C LEU A 439 -30.78 34.89 -10.98
N GLY A 440 -31.11 34.75 -9.70
CA GLY A 440 -32.02 35.62 -8.97
C GLY A 440 -31.43 37.02 -8.67
N ALA A 441 -30.11 37.11 -8.52
CA ALA A 441 -29.39 38.37 -8.30
C ALA A 441 -29.15 39.17 -9.61
N MET A 442 -29.33 38.54 -10.77
CA MET A 442 -29.18 39.16 -12.10
C MET A 442 -30.53 39.60 -12.71
N ARG A 443 -31.65 39.38 -12.02
CA ARG A 443 -32.98 39.91 -12.34
C ARG A 443 -33.32 41.09 -11.43
#